data_2a0c0b365b0e3ad5b25a7fbeec95caaf
#
_entry.id   2a0c0b365b0e3ad5b25a7fbeec95caaf
#
_cell.length_a   1.000
_cell.length_b   1.000
_cell.length_c   1.000
_cell.angle_alpha   90.00
_cell.angle_beta   90.00
_cell.angle_gamma   90.00
#
_symmetry.space_group_name_H-M   'P 1'
#
loop_
_entity.id
_entity.type
_entity.pdbx_description
1 polymer ?
#
loop_
_entity_poly.entity_id
_entity_poly.type
_entity_poly.pdbx_seq_one_letter_code
_entity_poly.pdbx_strand_id
1 'polypeptide(L)'
;MPEPDGLPVVHAAAPYADRVRALLLAHKERGALTLAGALGAALAGVVREGLAGSDAGAGSGGGPVVLVPVPSARWAVRARGHDPVRRMALAAAGELRRTGTPARVAAVLRQRRAVADQAGLDARRRRVNLAGALEVTPGGGRLLGAGRLVLVDDLVTTGASLTEAARALRDSAGWQGGIPNGGGSGVSRVVYSAVSREGREERRRAAWQERGKWVHGAPEKAMVNVLGPTLRAAVIAAPRDSLEINRN
;
A
#
# COMPACT_ATOMS: atom_id res chain seq x y z
N MET A 1 -21.04 -5.05 2.00
CA MET A 1 -21.08 -3.80 2.80
C MET A 1 -20.64 -2.65 1.92
N PRO A 2 -21.27 -1.47 2.00
CA PRO A 2 -20.81 -0.33 1.21
C PRO A 2 -19.37 0.02 1.59
N GLU A 3 -18.55 0.25 0.57
CA GLU A 3 -17.16 0.65 0.75
C GLU A 3 -17.08 2.04 1.37
N PRO A 4 -16.09 2.30 2.25
CA PRO A 4 -15.95 3.61 2.85
C PRO A 4 -15.49 4.63 1.80
N ASP A 5 -16.11 5.81 1.81
CA ASP A 5 -15.68 6.93 0.98
C ASP A 5 -14.20 7.26 1.21
N GLY A 6 -13.47 7.47 0.12
CA GLY A 6 -12.04 7.79 0.18
C GLY A 6 -11.10 6.59 0.32
N LEU A 7 -11.61 5.36 0.30
CA LEU A 7 -10.77 4.17 0.20
C LEU A 7 -10.05 4.17 -1.17
N PRO A 8 -8.71 4.04 -1.22
CA PRO A 8 -8.00 3.90 -2.49
C PRO A 8 -8.32 2.55 -3.13
N VAL A 9 -8.03 2.41 -4.43
CA VAL A 9 -8.07 1.10 -5.09
C VAL A 9 -7.08 0.17 -4.38
N VAL A 10 -7.60 -0.96 -3.88
CA VAL A 10 -6.84 -1.93 -3.09
C VAL A 10 -6.53 -3.16 -3.94
N HIS A 11 -5.26 -3.46 -4.10
CA HIS A 11 -4.79 -4.70 -4.72
C HIS A 11 -4.40 -5.70 -3.64
N ALA A 12 -4.87 -6.95 -3.74
CA ALA A 12 -4.61 -8.01 -2.77
C ALA A 12 -3.94 -9.22 -3.42
N ALA A 13 -2.95 -9.82 -2.72
CA ALA A 13 -2.24 -11.00 -3.21
C ALA A 13 -3.09 -12.27 -3.14
N ALA A 14 -3.96 -12.38 -2.14
CA ALA A 14 -4.75 -13.59 -1.91
C ALA A 14 -6.03 -13.33 -1.12
N PRO A 15 -7.01 -14.24 -1.18
CA PRO A 15 -8.14 -14.26 -0.25
C PRO A 15 -7.66 -14.52 1.18
N TYR A 16 -8.28 -13.83 2.16
CA TYR A 16 -8.04 -14.08 3.58
C TYR A 16 -8.71 -15.36 4.03
N ALA A 17 -8.04 -16.48 3.86
CA ALA A 17 -8.54 -17.80 4.23
C ALA A 17 -7.39 -18.70 4.69
N ASP A 18 -7.73 -19.67 5.52
CA ASP A 18 -6.90 -20.81 5.95
C ASP A 18 -5.39 -20.56 6.03
N ARG A 19 -4.64 -20.96 5.01
CA ARG A 19 -3.18 -20.88 4.98
C ARG A 19 -2.69 -19.42 5.02
N VAL A 20 -3.33 -18.51 4.30
CA VAL A 20 -2.95 -17.09 4.26
C VAL A 20 -3.18 -16.45 5.63
N ARG A 21 -4.32 -16.77 6.27
CA ARG A 21 -4.62 -16.35 7.64
C ARG A 21 -3.56 -16.87 8.61
N ALA A 22 -3.20 -18.16 8.52
CA ALA A 22 -2.19 -18.77 9.38
C ALA A 22 -0.81 -18.11 9.23
N LEU A 23 -0.39 -17.81 7.99
CA LEU A 23 0.88 -17.11 7.69
C LEU A 23 0.90 -15.69 8.27
N LEU A 24 -0.17 -14.91 8.07
CA LEU A 24 -0.26 -13.55 8.60
C LEU A 24 -0.24 -13.54 10.13
N LEU A 25 -0.98 -14.44 10.79
CA LEU A 25 -0.97 -14.57 12.25
C LEU A 25 0.41 -15.02 12.77
N ALA A 26 1.08 -15.96 12.09
CA ALA A 26 2.43 -16.38 12.46
C ALA A 26 3.42 -15.23 12.36
N HIS A 27 3.38 -14.44 11.28
CA HIS A 27 4.23 -13.26 11.12
C HIS A 27 3.91 -12.16 12.13
N LYS A 28 2.63 -11.87 12.34
CA LYS A 28 2.16 -10.74 13.15
C LYS A 28 2.25 -11.01 14.66
N GLU A 29 1.82 -12.18 15.10
CA GLU A 29 1.62 -12.46 16.54
C GLU A 29 2.62 -13.49 17.13
N ARG A 30 3.17 -14.36 16.30
CA ARG A 30 4.07 -15.44 16.75
C ARG A 30 5.54 -15.20 16.46
N GLY A 31 5.89 -14.01 15.96
CA GLY A 31 7.28 -13.63 15.70
C GLY A 31 7.99 -14.41 14.59
N ALA A 32 7.24 -15.04 13.67
CA ALA A 32 7.82 -15.74 12.54
C ALA A 32 8.39 -14.75 11.50
N LEU A 33 9.47 -14.04 11.89
CA LEU A 33 10.05 -12.93 11.14
C LEU A 33 10.63 -13.34 9.78
N THR A 34 11.00 -14.60 9.62
CA THR A 34 11.49 -15.20 8.36
C THR A 34 10.42 -15.15 7.25
N LEU A 35 9.13 -15.12 7.61
CA LEU A 35 8.03 -14.99 6.65
C LEU A 35 8.01 -13.63 5.95
N ALA A 36 8.67 -12.61 6.49
CA ALA A 36 8.71 -11.27 5.89
C ALA A 36 9.22 -11.27 4.45
N GLY A 37 10.18 -12.15 4.12
CA GLY A 37 10.71 -12.29 2.75
C GLY A 37 9.64 -12.78 1.77
N ALA A 38 8.94 -13.86 2.11
CA ALA A 38 7.88 -14.43 1.27
C ALA A 38 6.68 -13.49 1.13
N LEU A 39 6.23 -12.89 2.25
CA LEU A 39 5.15 -11.91 2.25
C LEU A 39 5.53 -10.64 1.48
N GLY A 40 6.78 -10.17 1.62
CA GLY A 40 7.30 -9.05 0.86
C GLY A 40 7.37 -9.32 -0.64
N ALA A 41 7.73 -10.53 -1.05
CA ALA A 41 7.74 -10.93 -2.46
C ALA A 41 6.31 -10.96 -3.05
N ALA A 42 5.33 -11.48 -2.30
CA ALA A 42 3.93 -11.45 -2.69
C ALA A 42 3.43 -10.01 -2.83
N LEU A 43 3.71 -9.16 -1.84
CA LEU A 43 3.36 -7.75 -1.86
C LEU A 43 3.98 -6.99 -3.03
N ALA A 44 5.25 -7.25 -3.37
CA ALA A 44 5.92 -6.67 -4.53
C ALA A 44 5.25 -7.06 -5.85
N GLY A 45 4.76 -8.30 -5.97
CA GLY A 45 3.96 -8.76 -7.10
C GLY A 45 2.70 -7.93 -7.28
N VAL A 46 1.93 -7.78 -6.20
CA VAL A 46 0.70 -6.98 -6.17
C VAL A 46 0.94 -5.52 -6.54
N VAL A 47 1.99 -4.93 -5.98
CA VAL A 47 2.36 -3.54 -6.30
C VAL A 47 2.66 -3.37 -7.79
N ARG A 48 3.42 -4.27 -8.39
CA ARG A 48 3.74 -4.20 -9.83
C ARG A 48 2.50 -4.29 -10.71
N GLU A 49 1.61 -5.25 -10.43
CA GLU A 49 0.38 -5.42 -11.20
C GLU A 49 -0.56 -4.24 -11.03
N GLY A 50 -0.70 -3.75 -9.79
CA GLY A 50 -1.49 -2.56 -9.51
C GLY A 50 -0.99 -1.32 -10.25
N LEU A 51 0.31 -1.21 -10.47
CA LEU A 51 0.91 -0.09 -11.21
C LEU A 51 0.83 -0.28 -12.74
N ALA A 52 0.97 -1.49 -13.25
CA ALA A 52 0.87 -1.78 -14.68
C ALA A 52 -0.51 -1.46 -15.26
N GLY A 53 -1.58 -1.67 -14.51
CA GLY A 53 -2.94 -1.35 -14.93
C GLY A 53 -3.24 0.16 -15.04
N SER A 54 -2.34 1.03 -14.57
CA SER A 54 -2.49 2.50 -14.61
C SER A 54 -1.70 3.17 -15.73
N ASP A 55 -0.67 2.52 -16.25
CA ASP A 55 0.22 3.12 -17.26
C ASP A 55 -0.43 3.18 -18.66
N ALA A 56 -1.60 2.55 -18.84
CA ALA A 56 -2.35 2.55 -20.10
C ALA A 56 -3.03 3.88 -20.45
N GLY A 57 -3.01 4.89 -19.58
CA GLY A 57 -3.77 6.14 -19.82
C GLY A 57 -3.15 7.44 -19.31
N ALA A 58 -2.06 7.38 -18.55
CA ALA A 58 -1.38 8.59 -18.08
C ALA A 58 0.10 8.43 -18.36
N GLY A 59 0.67 9.35 -19.11
CA GLY A 59 2.07 9.36 -19.50
C GLY A 59 2.98 8.90 -18.36
N SER A 60 3.87 8.00 -18.67
CA SER A 60 4.77 7.28 -17.77
C SER A 60 5.51 8.22 -16.80
N GLY A 61 4.88 8.62 -15.74
CA GLY A 61 5.51 9.29 -14.61
C GLY A 61 6.47 8.31 -13.93
N GLY A 62 7.65 8.14 -14.51
CA GLY A 62 8.68 7.14 -14.17
C GLY A 62 9.36 7.33 -12.82
N GLY A 63 8.68 7.88 -11.83
CA GLY A 63 9.23 8.00 -10.49
C GLY A 63 9.30 6.67 -9.72
N PRO A 64 10.16 6.58 -8.68
CA PRO A 64 10.28 5.39 -7.87
C PRO A 64 8.96 5.07 -7.14
N VAL A 65 8.73 3.80 -6.87
CA VAL A 65 7.61 3.37 -6.01
C VAL A 65 7.92 3.72 -4.56
N VAL A 66 7.01 4.42 -3.91
CA VAL A 66 7.13 4.78 -2.48
C VAL A 66 6.10 4.00 -1.69
N LEU A 67 6.55 2.96 -1.00
CA LEU A 67 5.71 2.15 -0.12
C LEU A 67 5.52 2.87 1.21
N VAL A 68 4.26 3.16 1.56
CA VAL A 68 3.89 3.81 2.81
C VAL A 68 3.17 2.80 3.70
N PRO A 69 3.86 2.20 4.70
CA PRO A 69 3.23 1.23 5.58
C PRO A 69 2.22 1.91 6.52
N VAL A 70 1.04 1.30 6.63
CA VAL A 70 0.06 1.65 7.67
C VAL A 70 0.65 1.24 9.03
N PRO A 71 0.75 2.17 10.00
CA PRO A 71 1.41 1.87 11.26
C PRO A 71 0.55 0.97 12.13
N SER A 72 1.15 -0.07 12.71
CA SER A 72 0.53 -0.85 13.78
C SER A 72 0.36 0.00 15.05
N ALA A 73 -0.57 -0.40 15.92
CA ALA A 73 -0.76 0.26 17.21
C ALA A 73 0.55 0.24 18.03
N ARG A 74 0.92 1.36 18.65
CA ARG A 74 2.19 1.50 19.40
C ARG A 74 2.33 0.47 20.52
N TRP A 75 1.26 0.18 21.22
CA TRP A 75 1.25 -0.84 22.27
C TRP A 75 1.54 -2.23 21.70
N ALA A 76 0.97 -2.55 20.54
CA ALA A 76 1.18 -3.82 19.86
C ALA A 76 2.61 -3.98 19.33
N VAL A 77 3.20 -2.89 18.81
CA VAL A 77 4.62 -2.87 18.39
C VAL A 77 5.53 -3.07 19.59
N ARG A 78 5.24 -2.41 20.71
CA ARG A 78 6.01 -2.59 21.95
C ARG A 78 5.92 -4.02 22.49
N ALA A 79 4.70 -4.60 22.51
CA ALA A 79 4.50 -5.98 22.99
C ALA A 79 5.21 -7.01 22.11
N ARG A 80 5.27 -6.79 20.79
CA ARG A 80 5.84 -7.73 19.80
C ARG A 80 7.32 -7.46 19.50
N GLY A 81 7.84 -6.29 19.83
CA GLY A 81 9.21 -5.87 19.51
C GLY A 81 9.43 -5.48 18.04
N HIS A 82 8.39 -5.52 17.18
CA HIS A 82 8.51 -5.18 15.76
C HIS A 82 7.17 -4.68 15.18
N ASP A 83 7.28 -3.95 14.05
CA ASP A 83 6.14 -3.60 13.21
C ASP A 83 6.10 -4.55 12.00
N PRO A 84 5.11 -5.46 11.92
CA PRO A 84 5.04 -6.47 10.86
C PRO A 84 4.81 -5.85 9.48
N VAL A 85 3.96 -4.81 9.36
CA VAL A 85 3.66 -4.16 8.07
C VAL A 85 4.90 -3.45 7.53
N ARG A 86 5.60 -2.70 8.39
CA ARG A 86 6.86 -2.05 8.01
C ARG A 86 7.90 -3.07 7.56
N ARG A 87 8.01 -4.21 8.23
CA ARG A 87 8.95 -5.27 7.88
C ARG A 87 8.63 -5.88 6.50
N MET A 88 7.37 -6.16 6.22
CA MET A 88 6.93 -6.60 4.89
C MET A 88 7.19 -5.55 3.81
N ALA A 89 6.91 -4.28 4.07
CA ALA A 89 7.17 -3.19 3.14
C ALA A 89 8.66 -3.08 2.78
N LEU A 90 9.57 -3.23 3.76
CA LEU A 90 11.01 -3.24 3.51
C LEU A 90 11.44 -4.41 2.64
N ALA A 91 10.91 -5.60 2.89
CA ALA A 91 11.16 -6.78 2.06
C ALA A 91 10.60 -6.61 0.64
N ALA A 92 9.40 -6.05 0.50
CA ALA A 92 8.78 -5.75 -0.80
C ALA A 92 9.59 -4.73 -1.60
N ALA A 93 10.08 -3.65 -0.96
CA ALA A 93 10.94 -2.69 -1.62
C ALA A 93 12.27 -3.31 -2.09
N GLY A 94 12.84 -4.22 -1.30
CA GLY A 94 14.01 -5.01 -1.70
C GLY A 94 13.73 -5.86 -2.94
N GLU A 95 12.60 -6.56 -2.96
CA GLU A 95 12.17 -7.40 -4.08
C GLU A 95 11.88 -6.59 -5.35
N LEU A 96 11.20 -5.44 -5.22
CA LEU A 96 10.95 -4.52 -6.33
C LEU A 96 12.27 -4.06 -6.97
N ARG A 97 13.24 -3.63 -6.16
CA ARG A 97 14.57 -3.23 -6.67
C ARG A 97 15.31 -4.38 -7.33
N ARG A 98 15.26 -5.57 -6.75
CA ARG A 98 15.88 -6.77 -7.32
C ARG A 98 15.28 -7.18 -8.67
N THR A 99 14.02 -6.83 -8.90
CA THR A 99 13.30 -7.08 -10.17
C THR A 99 13.26 -5.86 -11.10
N GLY A 100 14.12 -4.84 -10.87
CA GLY A 100 14.30 -3.71 -11.76
C GLY A 100 13.34 -2.53 -11.52
N THR A 101 12.46 -2.58 -10.52
CA THR A 101 11.57 -1.47 -10.19
C THR A 101 12.19 -0.62 -9.07
N PRO A 102 12.57 0.66 -9.30
CA PRO A 102 13.05 1.52 -8.24
C PRO A 102 11.99 1.69 -7.15
N ALA A 103 12.34 1.37 -5.90
CA ALA A 103 11.39 1.40 -4.79
C ALA A 103 12.07 1.77 -3.47
N ARG A 104 11.31 2.45 -2.61
CA ARG A 104 11.71 2.79 -1.24
C ARG A 104 10.54 2.70 -0.28
N VAL A 105 10.82 2.65 1.01
CA VAL A 105 9.81 2.72 2.07
C VAL A 105 9.86 4.08 2.73
N ALA A 106 8.69 4.70 2.87
CA ALA A 106 8.50 5.95 3.61
C ALA A 106 7.56 5.68 4.80
N ALA A 107 8.11 5.31 5.95
CA ALA A 107 7.35 5.08 7.18
C ALA A 107 7.01 6.42 7.84
N VAL A 108 6.23 7.25 7.17
CA VAL A 108 5.90 8.63 7.57
C VAL A 108 4.60 8.73 8.35
N LEU A 109 3.77 7.70 8.35
CA LEU A 109 2.53 7.69 9.11
C LEU A 109 2.78 7.32 10.59
N ARG A 110 2.11 8.03 11.48
CA ARG A 110 2.11 7.71 12.92
C ARG A 110 0.72 7.88 13.51
N GLN A 111 0.46 7.21 14.62
CA GLN A 111 -0.74 7.44 15.41
C GLN A 111 -0.63 8.78 16.14
N ARG A 112 -1.59 9.67 15.89
CA ARG A 112 -1.75 10.96 16.56
C ARG A 112 -2.31 10.78 17.97
N ARG A 113 -3.20 9.82 18.16
CA ARG A 113 -3.84 9.48 19.43
C ARG A 113 -3.85 7.97 19.66
N ALA A 114 -4.12 7.57 20.89
CA ALA A 114 -4.37 6.16 21.19
C ALA A 114 -5.60 5.67 20.43
N VAL A 115 -5.50 4.50 19.85
CA VAL A 115 -6.58 3.78 19.18
C VAL A 115 -6.90 2.57 20.03
N ALA A 116 -8.19 2.37 20.35
CA ALA A 116 -8.64 1.19 21.08
C ALA A 116 -8.39 -0.07 20.24
N ASP A 117 -8.28 -1.21 20.90
CA ASP A 117 -8.17 -2.49 20.21
C ASP A 117 -9.36 -2.67 19.26
N GLN A 118 -9.05 -3.07 18.03
CA GLN A 118 -10.03 -3.26 16.96
C GLN A 118 -10.62 -4.67 16.97
N ALA A 119 -10.09 -5.57 17.81
CA ALA A 119 -10.65 -6.91 17.96
C ALA A 119 -12.10 -6.84 18.44
N GLY A 120 -13.00 -7.52 17.71
CA GLY A 120 -14.43 -7.54 18.04
C GLY A 120 -15.24 -6.29 17.67
N LEU A 121 -14.62 -5.22 17.14
CA LEU A 121 -15.37 -4.06 16.67
C LEU A 121 -16.01 -4.36 15.31
N ASP A 122 -17.26 -3.92 15.12
CA ASP A 122 -17.92 -3.90 13.82
C ASP A 122 -17.31 -2.85 12.87
N ALA A 123 -17.70 -2.84 11.61
CA ALA A 123 -17.14 -1.97 10.60
C ALA A 123 -17.36 -0.47 10.90
N ARG A 124 -18.52 -0.10 11.45
CA ARG A 124 -18.85 1.29 11.81
C ARG A 124 -17.97 1.75 12.98
N ARG A 125 -17.87 0.94 14.03
CA ARG A 125 -17.05 1.23 15.21
C ARG A 125 -15.57 1.32 14.86
N ARG A 126 -15.07 0.45 13.96
CA ARG A 126 -13.67 0.55 13.46
C ARG A 126 -13.41 1.86 12.75
N ARG A 127 -14.33 2.32 11.90
CA ARG A 127 -14.20 3.62 11.24
C ARG A 127 -14.16 4.78 12.21
N VAL A 128 -15.09 4.82 13.17
CA VAL A 128 -15.15 5.86 14.20
C VAL A 128 -13.89 5.84 15.08
N ASN A 129 -13.42 4.65 15.45
CA ASN A 129 -12.21 4.48 16.26
C ASN A 129 -10.95 4.97 15.56
N LEU A 130 -10.89 4.85 14.22
CA LEU A 130 -9.72 5.26 13.42
C LEU A 130 -9.81 6.68 12.87
N ALA A 131 -11.00 7.29 12.79
CA ALA A 131 -11.17 8.64 12.24
C ALA A 131 -10.26 9.67 12.93
N GLY A 132 -9.40 10.35 12.16
CA GLY A 132 -8.41 11.30 12.66
C GLY A 132 -7.31 10.70 13.53
N ALA A 133 -7.13 9.38 13.50
CA ALA A 133 -6.14 8.70 14.34
C ALA A 133 -4.72 8.69 13.76
N LEU A 134 -4.59 8.93 12.45
CA LEU A 134 -3.29 8.95 11.77
C LEU A 134 -2.92 10.36 11.31
N GLU A 135 -1.64 10.63 11.30
CA GLU A 135 -1.05 11.83 10.73
C GLU A 135 0.30 11.51 10.09
N VAL A 136 0.75 12.37 9.17
CA VAL A 136 2.12 12.33 8.64
C VAL A 136 3.05 13.01 9.64
N THR A 137 4.18 12.38 9.91
CA THR A 137 5.21 12.93 10.80
C THR A 137 5.73 14.27 10.26
N PRO A 138 6.11 15.23 11.14
CA PRO A 138 6.72 16.49 10.71
C PRO A 138 7.90 16.24 9.77
N GLY A 139 7.90 16.93 8.63
CA GLY A 139 8.90 16.73 7.57
C GLY A 139 8.72 15.46 6.72
N GLY A 140 7.83 14.55 7.11
CA GLY A 140 7.56 13.31 6.37
C GLY A 140 7.03 13.51 4.95
N GLY A 141 6.32 14.63 4.71
CA GLY A 141 5.83 14.99 3.38
C GLY A 141 6.94 15.06 2.32
N ARG A 142 8.14 15.49 2.69
CA ARG A 142 9.31 15.52 1.78
C ARG A 142 9.71 14.13 1.27
N LEU A 143 9.48 13.10 2.08
CA LEU A 143 9.75 11.72 1.71
C LEU A 143 8.69 11.13 0.78
N LEU A 144 7.56 11.80 0.60
CA LEU A 144 6.50 11.37 -0.31
C LEU A 144 6.72 11.91 -1.73
N GLY A 145 7.55 12.95 -1.89
CA GLY A 145 7.77 13.64 -3.15
C GLY A 145 8.37 12.75 -4.24
N ALA A 146 8.04 13.06 -5.48
CA ALA A 146 8.60 12.51 -6.72
C ALA A 146 8.49 10.98 -6.88
N GLY A 147 7.40 10.35 -6.41
CA GLY A 147 7.20 8.91 -6.57
C GLY A 147 5.74 8.48 -6.64
N ARG A 148 5.52 7.25 -7.11
CA ARG A 148 4.20 6.61 -7.12
C ARG A 148 3.91 6.06 -5.72
N LEU A 149 2.96 6.68 -5.02
CA LEU A 149 2.62 6.31 -3.65
C LEU A 149 1.73 5.06 -3.62
N VAL A 150 2.12 4.10 -2.80
CA VAL A 150 1.33 2.90 -2.52
C VAL A 150 1.25 2.70 -1.02
N LEU A 151 0.03 2.80 -0.46
CA LEU A 151 -0.24 2.38 0.91
C LEU A 151 -0.08 0.87 1.03
N VAL A 152 0.50 0.42 2.13
CA VAL A 152 0.76 -1.00 2.37
C VAL A 152 0.21 -1.42 3.72
N ASP A 153 -0.57 -2.52 3.73
CA ASP A 153 -1.06 -3.17 4.96
C ASP A 153 -0.96 -4.70 4.83
N ASP A 154 -1.15 -5.42 5.93
CA ASP A 154 -1.17 -6.89 5.93
C ASP A 154 -2.52 -7.44 5.45
N LEU A 155 -3.61 -6.82 5.86
CA LEU A 155 -4.97 -7.28 5.62
C LEU A 155 -5.93 -6.11 5.48
N VAL A 156 -6.75 -6.11 4.45
CA VAL A 156 -7.94 -5.27 4.39
C VAL A 156 -9.15 -6.08 4.88
N THR A 157 -9.93 -5.49 5.79
CA THR A 157 -11.25 -6.03 6.22
C THR A 157 -12.35 -5.05 5.86
N THR A 158 -12.46 -3.98 6.59
CA THR A 158 -13.44 -2.91 6.37
C THR A 158 -12.87 -1.74 5.57
N GLY A 159 -11.57 -1.74 5.26
CA GLY A 159 -10.88 -0.63 4.63
C GLY A 159 -10.60 0.57 5.54
N ALA A 160 -11.08 0.58 6.79
CA ALA A 160 -11.00 1.74 7.67
C ALA A 160 -9.56 2.24 7.90
N SER A 161 -8.59 1.36 8.08
CA SER A 161 -7.17 1.73 8.26
C SER A 161 -6.60 2.38 7.00
N LEU A 162 -6.88 1.80 5.82
CA LEU A 162 -6.41 2.34 4.53
C LEU A 162 -7.07 3.68 4.21
N THR A 163 -8.38 3.83 4.49
CA THR A 163 -9.11 5.09 4.31
C THR A 163 -8.51 6.20 5.18
N GLU A 164 -8.25 5.90 6.45
CA GLU A 164 -7.67 6.87 7.38
C GLU A 164 -6.21 7.22 7.00
N ALA A 165 -5.42 6.24 6.59
CA ALA A 165 -4.07 6.47 6.09
C ALA A 165 -4.07 7.33 4.82
N ALA A 166 -4.99 7.08 3.91
CA ALA A 166 -5.17 7.88 2.70
C ALA A 166 -5.58 9.32 3.02
N ARG A 167 -6.49 9.52 3.99
CA ARG A 167 -6.85 10.85 4.49
C ARG A 167 -5.61 11.58 5.03
N ALA A 168 -4.86 10.94 5.92
CA ALA A 168 -3.68 11.56 6.53
C ALA A 168 -2.62 11.98 5.50
N LEU A 169 -2.43 11.19 4.44
CA LEU A 169 -1.52 11.54 3.33
C LEU A 169 -2.05 12.73 2.53
N ARG A 170 -3.34 12.77 2.20
CA ARG A 170 -3.96 13.88 1.47
C ARG A 170 -3.85 15.19 2.25
N ASP A 171 -4.14 15.17 3.54
CA ASP A 171 -4.07 16.34 4.39
C ASP A 171 -2.65 16.91 4.49
N SER A 172 -1.62 16.04 4.51
CA SER A 172 -0.22 16.45 4.63
C SER A 172 0.36 17.09 3.38
N ALA A 173 -0.17 16.73 2.22
CA ALA A 173 0.33 17.21 0.94
C ALA A 173 -0.23 18.59 0.57
N GLY A 174 -1.07 19.21 1.42
CA GLY A 174 -1.81 20.41 1.04
C GLY A 174 -2.63 20.18 -0.23
N TRP A 175 -3.17 18.99 -0.38
CA TRP A 175 -3.83 18.54 -1.60
C TRP A 175 -5.08 19.39 -1.87
N GLN A 176 -4.87 20.42 -2.66
CA GLN A 176 -5.94 21.25 -3.25
C GLN A 176 -6.50 20.63 -4.54
N GLY A 177 -6.24 19.37 -4.77
CA GLY A 177 -6.92 18.59 -5.80
C GLY A 177 -8.38 18.43 -5.41
N GLY A 178 -9.23 19.30 -5.95
CA GLY A 178 -10.67 19.20 -5.81
C GLY A 178 -11.10 17.78 -6.11
N ILE A 179 -11.99 17.24 -5.28
CA ILE A 179 -12.79 16.08 -5.62
C ILE A 179 -13.39 16.45 -7.00
N PRO A 180 -13.18 15.68 -8.06
CA PRO A 180 -13.98 15.87 -9.25
C PRO A 180 -15.43 15.68 -8.78
N ASN A 181 -16.19 16.79 -8.70
CA ASN A 181 -17.63 16.76 -8.58
C ASN A 181 -18.20 16.23 -9.90
N GLY A 182 -17.89 15.00 -10.19
CA GLY A 182 -18.49 14.21 -11.23
C GLY A 182 -19.17 13.07 -10.53
N GLY A 183 -20.52 13.07 -10.52
CA GLY A 183 -21.35 11.98 -10.04
C GLY A 183 -21.13 10.69 -10.87
N GLY A 184 -19.97 10.12 -10.76
CA GLY A 184 -19.65 8.78 -11.13
C GLY A 184 -19.43 8.03 -9.83
N SER A 185 -20.24 7.04 -9.55
CA SER A 185 -20.02 6.06 -8.50
C SER A 185 -18.66 5.40 -8.76
N GLY A 186 -17.60 6.02 -8.19
CA GLY A 186 -16.26 5.45 -8.16
C GLY A 186 -16.29 4.22 -7.28
N VAL A 187 -16.55 3.08 -7.89
CA VAL A 187 -16.51 1.79 -7.22
C VAL A 187 -15.07 1.58 -6.79
N SER A 188 -14.81 1.72 -5.49
CA SER A 188 -13.55 1.32 -4.90
C SER A 188 -13.39 -0.17 -5.11
N ARG A 189 -12.32 -0.58 -5.74
CA ARG A 189 -12.18 -1.91 -6.29
C ARG A 189 -11.05 -2.66 -5.59
N VAL A 190 -11.36 -3.77 -4.92
CA VAL A 190 -10.34 -4.72 -4.51
C VAL A 190 -10.04 -5.63 -5.71
N VAL A 191 -8.82 -5.52 -6.23
CA VAL A 191 -8.35 -6.31 -7.37
C VAL A 191 -7.39 -7.38 -6.85
N TYR A 192 -7.65 -8.64 -7.20
CA TYR A 192 -6.72 -9.73 -6.91
C TYR A 192 -5.75 -9.90 -8.06
N SER A 193 -4.48 -9.91 -7.71
CA SER A 193 -3.39 -10.17 -8.64
C SER A 193 -2.99 -11.63 -8.56
N ALA A 194 -3.24 -12.38 -9.62
CA ALA A 194 -2.75 -13.74 -9.72
C ALA A 194 -1.22 -13.72 -9.91
N VAL A 195 -0.48 -14.03 -8.85
CA VAL A 195 0.96 -14.25 -8.96
C VAL A 195 1.20 -15.61 -9.61
N SER A 196 1.14 -15.67 -10.94
CA SER A 196 1.49 -16.89 -11.67
C SER A 196 3.00 -17.13 -11.61
N ARG A 197 3.37 -18.38 -11.35
CA ARG A 197 4.78 -18.82 -11.27
C ARG A 197 5.52 -18.76 -12.61
N GLU A 198 4.79 -18.77 -13.72
CA GLU A 198 5.33 -18.92 -15.08
C GLU A 198 5.97 -17.66 -15.68
N GLY A 199 5.57 -16.46 -15.23
CA GLY A 199 6.17 -15.21 -15.73
C GLY A 199 7.56 -14.87 -15.17
N ARG A 200 8.17 -15.73 -14.35
CA ARG A 200 9.41 -15.40 -13.63
C ARG A 200 10.68 -15.58 -14.48
N GLU A 201 10.68 -16.47 -15.47
CA GLU A 201 11.88 -16.75 -16.28
C GLU A 201 12.05 -15.85 -17.50
N GLU A 202 10.98 -15.47 -18.19
CA GLU A 202 11.07 -14.60 -19.36
C GLU A 202 11.50 -13.17 -19.03
N ARG A 203 11.06 -12.65 -17.87
CA ARG A 203 11.41 -11.27 -17.44
C ARG A 203 12.85 -11.11 -16.95
N ARG A 204 13.52 -12.19 -16.55
CA ARG A 204 14.95 -12.16 -16.19
C ARG A 204 15.85 -11.85 -17.39
N ARG A 205 15.46 -12.19 -18.62
CA ARG A 205 16.25 -11.97 -19.85
C ARG A 205 16.12 -10.53 -20.37
N ALA A 206 14.97 -9.86 -20.22
CA ALA A 206 14.76 -8.49 -20.68
C ALA A 206 15.49 -7.43 -19.83
N ALA A 207 15.65 -7.68 -18.51
CA ALA A 207 16.22 -6.70 -17.57
C ALA A 207 17.76 -6.51 -17.68
N TRP A 208 18.46 -7.28 -18.52
CA TRP A 208 19.92 -7.19 -18.68
C TRP A 208 20.38 -6.24 -19.80
N GLN A 209 19.49 -5.76 -20.67
CA GLN A 209 19.85 -4.96 -21.85
C GLN A 209 19.78 -3.44 -21.66
N GLU A 210 19.22 -2.92 -20.58
CA GLU A 210 19.13 -1.48 -20.33
C GLU A 210 19.90 -1.00 -19.09
N ARG A 211 21.20 -1.27 -19.03
CA ARG A 211 22.10 -0.56 -18.11
C ARG A 211 22.85 0.53 -18.85
N GLY A 212 22.32 1.73 -18.83
CA GLY A 212 23.03 2.89 -19.38
C GLY A 212 22.48 4.22 -18.91
N LYS A 213 23.29 4.92 -18.12
CA LYS A 213 23.29 6.36 -17.85
C LYS A 213 22.31 6.92 -16.82
N TRP A 214 22.83 7.06 -15.62
CA TRP A 214 22.33 8.03 -14.65
C TRP A 214 22.95 9.39 -14.91
N VAL A 215 22.14 10.42 -15.16
CA VAL A 215 22.57 11.82 -15.25
C VAL A 215 22.12 12.51 -13.97
N HIS A 216 23.08 13.05 -13.23
CA HIS A 216 22.84 13.92 -12.08
C HIS A 216 22.40 15.29 -12.60
N GLY A 217 21.28 15.78 -12.11
CA GLY A 217 20.80 17.14 -12.35
C GLY A 217 19.29 17.24 -12.21
N ALA A 218 18.79 17.39 -11.00
CA ALA A 218 17.39 17.74 -10.77
C ALA A 218 17.25 19.25 -10.57
N PRO A 219 16.42 19.96 -11.36
CA PRO A 219 16.11 21.36 -11.09
C PRO A 219 15.16 21.51 -9.90
N GLU A 220 15.42 22.47 -9.07
CA GLU A 220 14.82 22.78 -7.78
C GLU A 220 13.42 23.45 -7.85
N LYS A 221 12.63 23.20 -8.88
CA LYS A 221 11.28 23.78 -9.03
C LYS A 221 10.31 22.80 -9.66
N ALA A 222 9.72 21.92 -8.84
CA ALA A 222 8.39 21.33 -9.09
C ALA A 222 7.82 20.66 -7.84
N MET A 223 7.48 21.43 -6.82
CA MET A 223 6.54 21.00 -5.78
C MET A 223 5.10 21.20 -6.29
N VAL A 224 4.72 20.50 -7.33
CA VAL A 224 3.35 20.53 -7.83
C VAL A 224 2.89 19.10 -8.07
N ASN A 225 1.88 18.69 -7.30
CA ASN A 225 1.07 17.47 -7.48
C ASN A 225 1.78 16.14 -7.22
N VAL A 226 2.21 15.92 -5.99
CA VAL A 226 2.86 14.66 -5.56
C VAL A 226 1.87 13.50 -5.38
N LEU A 227 0.61 13.78 -5.20
CA LEU A 227 -0.46 12.78 -5.19
C LEU A 227 -1.20 12.89 -6.53
N GLY A 228 -0.70 12.19 -7.55
CA GLY A 228 -1.44 11.99 -8.79
C GLY A 228 -2.85 11.43 -8.52
N PRO A 229 -3.75 11.42 -9.50
CA PRO A 229 -5.19 11.14 -9.29
C PRO A 229 -5.51 9.76 -8.69
N THR A 230 -4.55 8.91 -8.44
CA THR A 230 -4.79 7.55 -7.93
C THR A 230 -3.78 7.11 -6.88
N LEU A 231 -4.01 7.52 -5.62
CA LEU A 231 -3.41 6.82 -4.49
C LEU A 231 -3.89 5.35 -4.51
N ARG A 232 -2.98 4.40 -4.46
CA ARG A 232 -3.27 2.97 -4.47
C ARG A 232 -2.91 2.34 -3.14
N ALA A 233 -3.48 1.17 -2.89
CA ALA A 233 -3.12 0.34 -1.76
C ALA A 233 -2.77 -1.08 -2.20
N ALA A 234 -1.86 -1.72 -1.49
CA ALA A 234 -1.46 -3.10 -1.68
C ALA A 234 -1.49 -3.83 -0.33
N VAL A 235 -2.13 -5.00 -0.30
CA VAL A 235 -2.25 -5.83 0.89
C VAL A 235 -1.92 -7.29 0.56
N ILE A 236 -1.59 -8.08 1.58
CA ILE A 236 -1.42 -9.51 1.41
C ILE A 236 -2.77 -10.18 1.22
N ALA A 237 -3.78 -9.78 1.99
CA ALA A 237 -5.07 -10.46 1.96
C ALA A 237 -6.27 -9.52 2.02
N ALA A 238 -7.39 -10.00 1.43
CA ALA A 238 -8.71 -9.39 1.53
C ALA A 238 -9.80 -10.48 1.70
N PRO A 239 -10.98 -10.15 2.22
CA PRO A 239 -12.10 -11.09 2.34
C PRO A 239 -12.51 -11.65 0.97
N ARG A 240 -12.98 -12.90 0.94
CA ARG A 240 -13.45 -13.54 -0.30
C ARG A 240 -14.62 -12.81 -0.96
N ASP A 241 -15.52 -12.28 -0.15
CA ASP A 241 -16.73 -11.57 -0.62
C ASP A 241 -16.40 -10.26 -1.37
N SER A 242 -15.19 -9.76 -1.22
CA SER A 242 -14.68 -8.63 -2.02
C SER A 242 -14.34 -9.02 -3.47
N LEU A 243 -14.36 -10.32 -3.81
CA LEU A 243 -14.08 -10.88 -5.14
C LEU A 243 -15.32 -10.93 -6.05
N GLU A 244 -16.53 -10.99 -5.49
CA GLU A 244 -17.74 -11.25 -6.27
C GLU A 244 -18.23 -10.04 -7.07
N ILE A 245 -17.73 -8.84 -6.74
CA ILE A 245 -18.13 -7.59 -7.43
C ILE A 245 -17.52 -7.47 -8.85
N ASN A 246 -16.63 -8.38 -9.24
CA ASN A 246 -15.86 -8.29 -10.50
C ASN A 246 -16.14 -9.42 -11.52
N ARG A 247 -17.25 -10.13 -11.41
CA ARG A 247 -17.62 -11.20 -12.35
C ARG A 247 -18.82 -10.83 -13.25
N ASN A 248 -18.93 -9.59 -13.65
CA ASN A 248 -19.83 -9.22 -14.76
C ASN A 248 -19.09 -8.32 -15.72
#